data_f8f15e4b6971b4d3ebb2ffb02fa1c0df
#
_entry.id   f8f15e4b6971b4d3ebb2ffb02fa1c0df
#
_cell.length_a   1.000
_cell.length_b   1.000
_cell.length_c   1.000
_cell.angle_alpha   90.00
_cell.angle_beta   90.00
_cell.angle_gamma   90.00
#
_symmetry.space_group_name_H-M   'P 1'
#
loop_
_entity.id
_entity.type
_entity.pdbx_description
1 polymer ?
#
loop_
_entity_poly.entity_id
_entity_poly.type
_entity_poly.pdbx_seq_one_letter_code
_entity_poly.pdbx_strand_id
1 'polypeptide(L)'
;ATGGNILPALVAYKQFPGMEGAAYYYFGMPKNTVNDAMVSRHYTQFKSPPDFFTAGGFSAAMAVVTALKKSNGDASANTLIKTMEGMSFDTPKGKMTFRKEDHQAMQNMYHFKIKIDPAFAWGVPELVREIKAEEMQIPIRNKR
;
A
#
# COMPACT_ATOMS: atom_id res chain seq x y z
N ALA A 1 -0.93 -16.57 6.16
CA ALA A 1 -1.69 -16.24 4.96
C ALA A 1 -1.02 -15.12 4.20
N THR A 2 -0.95 -15.26 2.91
CA THR A 2 -0.55 -14.18 2.01
C THR A 2 -1.71 -13.98 1.04
N GLY A 3 -2.04 -12.79 0.71
CA GLY A 3 -3.05 -12.61 -0.30
C GLY A 3 -3.87 -11.35 -0.13
N GLY A 4 -4.87 -11.25 -0.97
CA GLY A 4 -5.70 -10.09 -1.06
C GLY A 4 -6.47 -9.84 0.23
N ASN A 5 -6.20 -8.73 0.86
CA ASN A 5 -6.97 -8.27 2.02
C ASN A 5 -8.17 -7.45 1.54
N ILE A 6 -8.92 -8.01 0.62
CA ILE A 6 -10.24 -7.52 0.25
C ILE A 6 -11.26 -8.01 1.26
N LEU A 7 -12.33 -7.25 1.47
CA LEU A 7 -13.33 -7.60 2.48
C LEU A 7 -13.89 -9.01 2.35
N PRO A 8 -14.21 -9.55 1.15
CA PRO A 8 -14.68 -10.94 1.03
C PRO A 8 -13.68 -11.97 1.57
N ALA A 9 -12.38 -11.79 1.33
CA ALA A 9 -11.36 -12.68 1.88
C ALA A 9 -11.28 -12.56 3.41
N LEU A 10 -11.34 -11.34 3.93
CA LEU A 10 -11.31 -11.09 5.38
C LEU A 10 -12.56 -11.66 6.08
N VAL A 11 -13.71 -11.68 5.43
CA VAL A 11 -14.92 -12.36 5.95
C VAL A 11 -14.64 -13.85 6.12
N ALA A 12 -14.03 -14.51 5.14
CA ALA A 12 -13.64 -15.92 5.24
C ALA A 12 -12.60 -16.14 6.36
N TYR A 13 -11.67 -15.22 6.55
CA TYR A 13 -10.63 -15.31 7.60
C TYR A 13 -11.18 -15.17 9.03
N LYS A 14 -12.42 -14.71 9.20
CA LYS A 14 -13.09 -14.71 10.51
C LYS A 14 -13.17 -16.09 11.15
N GLN A 15 -13.10 -17.15 10.36
CA GLN A 15 -13.10 -18.54 10.83
C GLN A 15 -11.73 -19.00 11.38
N PHE A 16 -10.68 -18.18 11.23
CA PHE A 16 -9.32 -18.54 11.59
C PHE A 16 -8.69 -17.50 12.57
N PRO A 17 -9.25 -17.36 13.79
CA PRO A 17 -8.69 -16.44 14.78
C PRO A 17 -7.26 -16.85 15.11
N GLY A 18 -6.37 -15.85 15.20
CA GLY A 18 -4.96 -16.07 15.46
C GLY A 18 -4.11 -16.45 14.24
N MET A 19 -4.72 -16.64 13.06
CA MET A 19 -3.95 -16.85 11.83
C MET A 19 -3.05 -15.65 11.54
N GLU A 20 -1.79 -15.91 11.25
CA GLU A 20 -0.81 -14.88 10.89
C GLU A 20 -0.52 -14.85 9.40
N GLY A 21 -0.09 -13.70 8.91
CA GLY A 21 0.26 -13.53 7.51
C GLY A 21 0.89 -12.17 7.21
N ALA A 22 1.24 -11.98 5.94
CA ALA A 22 1.73 -10.71 5.43
C ALA A 22 0.67 -10.03 4.56
N ALA A 23 0.54 -8.72 4.73
CA ALA A 23 -0.40 -7.89 3.99
C ALA A 23 0.31 -6.77 3.26
N TYR A 24 -0.16 -6.48 2.04
CA TYR A 24 0.22 -5.26 1.34
C TYR A 24 -0.36 -4.02 2.02
N TYR A 25 -1.63 -4.06 2.38
CA TYR A 25 -2.36 -2.95 2.98
C TYR A 25 -3.61 -3.44 3.72
N TYR A 26 -3.91 -2.81 4.83
CA TYR A 26 -5.21 -2.81 5.48
C TYR A 26 -5.43 -1.41 6.07
N PHE A 27 -6.61 -0.83 5.84
CA PHE A 27 -6.88 0.59 6.11
C PHE A 27 -6.59 1.07 7.54
N GLY A 28 -6.67 0.17 8.51
CA GLY A 28 -6.42 0.47 9.91
C GLY A 28 -4.95 0.38 10.36
N MET A 29 -4.02 -0.08 9.48
CA MET A 29 -2.61 -0.28 9.84
C MET A 29 -1.74 0.97 9.65
N PRO A 30 -1.74 1.64 8.48
CA PRO A 30 -0.91 2.83 8.30
C PRO A 30 -1.42 3.98 9.17
N LYS A 31 -0.48 4.73 9.78
CA LYS A 31 -0.79 5.89 10.63
C LYS A 31 -0.16 7.13 10.02
N ASN A 32 -0.83 7.69 9.00
CA ASN A 32 -0.41 8.92 8.34
C ASN A 32 -1.60 9.65 7.71
N THR A 33 -1.43 10.96 7.49
CA THR A 33 -2.50 11.84 6.99
C THR A 33 -2.99 11.48 5.58
N VAL A 34 -2.15 10.89 4.74
CA VAL A 34 -2.53 10.46 3.37
C VAL A 34 -3.50 9.29 3.45
N ASN A 35 -3.20 8.30 4.33
CA ASN A 35 -4.11 7.19 4.58
C ASN A 35 -5.44 7.67 5.17
N ASP A 36 -5.38 8.53 6.19
CA ASP A 36 -6.59 9.02 6.86
C ASP A 36 -7.51 9.76 5.89
N ALA A 37 -6.95 10.59 5.01
CA ALA A 37 -7.70 11.31 3.99
C ALA A 37 -8.32 10.34 2.95
N MET A 38 -7.58 9.34 2.49
CA MET A 38 -8.08 8.34 1.55
C MET A 38 -9.22 7.51 2.19
N VAL A 39 -9.03 7.04 3.42
CA VAL A 39 -10.02 6.24 4.15
C VAL A 39 -11.31 7.04 4.35
N SER A 40 -11.21 8.27 4.84
CA SER A 40 -12.36 9.16 5.07
C SER A 40 -13.15 9.39 3.77
N ARG A 41 -12.45 9.71 2.67
CA ARG A 41 -13.08 9.95 1.37
C ARG A 41 -13.74 8.70 0.81
N HIS A 42 -13.09 7.54 0.92
CA HIS A 42 -13.64 6.26 0.47
C HIS A 42 -14.91 5.90 1.22
N TYR A 43 -14.92 6.03 2.55
CA TYR A 43 -16.13 5.81 3.35
C TYR A 43 -17.27 6.77 2.99
N THR A 44 -16.96 8.04 2.73
CA THR A 44 -17.98 9.03 2.32
C THR A 44 -18.65 8.62 1.02
N GLN A 45 -17.86 8.15 0.05
CA GLN A 45 -18.32 7.83 -1.30
C GLN A 45 -18.93 6.43 -1.42
N PHE A 46 -18.31 5.41 -0.81
CA PHE A 46 -18.64 4.00 -1.04
C PHE A 46 -19.24 3.29 0.18
N LYS A 47 -19.33 3.97 1.34
CA LYS A 47 -19.85 3.41 2.61
C LYS A 47 -19.12 2.14 3.07
N SER A 48 -17.90 1.95 2.63
CA SER A 48 -17.02 0.82 2.94
C SER A 48 -15.57 1.27 3.08
N PRO A 49 -14.71 0.53 3.78
CA PRO A 49 -13.29 0.87 3.84
C PRO A 49 -12.60 0.60 2.50
N PRO A 50 -11.50 1.34 2.20
CA PRO A 50 -10.65 1.02 1.06
C PRO A 50 -9.91 -0.30 1.29
N ASP A 51 -9.70 -1.03 0.22
CA ASP A 51 -8.87 -2.23 0.19
C ASP A 51 -7.47 -1.96 -0.39
N PHE A 52 -6.71 -3.03 -0.62
CA PHE A 52 -5.36 -2.90 -1.16
C PHE A 52 -5.33 -2.45 -2.63
N PHE A 53 -6.37 -2.75 -3.42
CA PHE A 53 -6.47 -2.23 -4.80
C PHE A 53 -6.68 -0.72 -4.81
N THR A 54 -7.54 -0.22 -3.93
CA THR A 54 -7.75 1.22 -3.75
C THR A 54 -6.44 1.92 -3.33
N ALA A 55 -5.74 1.36 -2.33
CA ALA A 55 -4.46 1.92 -1.89
C ALA A 55 -3.38 1.87 -2.98
N GLY A 56 -3.34 0.79 -3.77
CA GLY A 56 -2.43 0.64 -4.90
C GLY A 56 -2.70 1.66 -6.01
N GLY A 57 -3.97 1.80 -6.43
CA GLY A 57 -4.38 2.79 -7.43
C GLY A 57 -4.12 4.22 -6.97
N PHE A 58 -4.41 4.53 -5.70
CA PHE A 58 -4.10 5.83 -5.12
C PHE A 58 -2.60 6.13 -5.15
N SER A 59 -1.77 5.16 -4.75
CA SER A 59 -0.32 5.29 -4.78
C SER A 59 0.22 5.50 -6.19
N ALA A 60 -0.32 4.78 -7.18
CA ALA A 60 0.04 4.96 -8.59
C ALA A 60 -0.30 6.38 -9.09
N ALA A 61 -1.48 6.89 -8.74
CA ALA A 61 -1.86 8.26 -9.07
C ALA A 61 -0.94 9.30 -8.41
N MET A 62 -0.59 9.09 -7.13
CA MET A 62 0.36 9.96 -6.42
C MET A 62 1.75 9.95 -7.05
N ALA A 63 2.22 8.80 -7.56
CA ALA A 63 3.47 8.71 -8.30
C ALA A 63 3.45 9.59 -9.55
N VAL A 64 2.40 9.48 -10.37
CA VAL A 64 2.24 10.28 -11.59
C VAL A 64 2.17 11.77 -11.27
N VAL A 65 1.34 12.17 -10.31
CA VAL A 65 1.21 13.58 -9.89
C VAL A 65 2.54 14.13 -9.37
N THR A 66 3.29 13.34 -8.59
CA THR A 66 4.59 13.76 -8.08
C THR A 66 5.61 13.91 -9.21
N ALA A 67 5.63 12.98 -10.16
CA ALA A 67 6.52 13.04 -11.30
C ALA A 67 6.22 14.26 -12.20
N LEU A 68 4.94 14.52 -12.49
CA LEU A 68 4.52 15.71 -13.26
C LEU A 68 4.91 17.03 -12.57
N LYS A 69 4.75 17.10 -11.25
CA LYS A 69 5.20 18.29 -10.49
C LYS A 69 6.71 18.48 -10.58
N LYS A 70 7.50 17.39 -10.50
CA LYS A 70 8.96 17.44 -10.59
C LYS A 70 9.47 17.73 -11.98
N SER A 71 8.75 17.32 -13.02
CA SER A 71 9.06 17.60 -14.43
C SER A 71 8.51 18.93 -14.94
N ASN A 72 7.95 19.78 -14.06
CA ASN A 72 7.27 21.02 -14.44
C ASN A 72 6.18 20.84 -15.51
N GLY A 73 5.47 19.72 -15.46
CA GLY A 73 4.36 19.39 -16.36
C GLY A 73 4.78 18.66 -17.65
N ASP A 74 6.05 18.38 -17.87
CA ASP A 74 6.46 17.57 -19.01
C ASP A 74 6.00 16.12 -18.82
N ALA A 75 5.00 15.73 -19.62
CA ALA A 75 4.38 14.41 -19.60
C ALA A 75 4.99 13.43 -20.62
N SER A 76 6.10 13.79 -21.28
CA SER A 76 6.76 12.88 -22.19
C SER A 76 7.27 11.63 -21.46
N ALA A 77 7.15 10.45 -22.07
CA ALA A 77 7.52 9.19 -21.45
C ALA A 77 8.98 9.18 -20.97
N ASN A 78 9.89 9.71 -21.79
CA ASN A 78 11.32 9.76 -21.45
C ASN A 78 11.60 10.63 -20.22
N THR A 79 10.94 11.79 -20.09
CA THR A 79 11.09 12.68 -18.95
C THR A 79 10.48 12.04 -17.70
N LEU A 80 9.29 11.44 -17.80
CA LEU A 80 8.65 10.79 -16.67
C LEU A 80 9.46 9.60 -16.15
N ILE A 81 9.99 8.74 -17.03
CA ILE A 81 10.85 7.62 -16.63
C ILE A 81 12.05 8.13 -15.83
N LYS A 82 12.80 9.08 -16.39
CA LYS A 82 13.98 9.67 -15.74
C LYS A 82 13.64 10.34 -14.40
N THR A 83 12.48 11.00 -14.33
CA THR A 83 12.03 11.67 -13.12
C THR A 83 11.63 10.68 -12.02
N MET A 84 11.04 9.53 -12.41
CA MET A 84 10.60 8.50 -11.48
C MET A 84 11.77 7.63 -10.97
N GLU A 85 12.88 7.51 -11.70
CA GLU A 85 14.06 6.78 -11.25
C GLU A 85 14.62 7.35 -9.94
N GLY A 86 14.60 6.57 -8.87
CA GLY A 86 15.00 6.99 -7.53
C GLY A 86 14.01 7.95 -6.83
N MET A 87 12.86 8.24 -7.44
CA MET A 87 11.87 9.16 -6.87
C MET A 87 11.21 8.57 -5.63
N SER A 88 11.22 9.36 -4.54
CA SER A 88 10.43 9.09 -3.34
C SER A 88 9.21 9.99 -3.29
N PHE A 89 8.08 9.44 -2.82
CA PHE A 89 6.81 10.14 -2.69
C PHE A 89 5.96 9.54 -1.57
N ASP A 90 5.01 10.32 -1.06
CA ASP A 90 4.13 9.88 0.02
C ASP A 90 2.92 9.11 -0.53
N THR A 91 2.54 8.06 0.19
CA THR A 91 1.41 7.18 -0.16
C THR A 91 0.59 6.86 1.09
N PRO A 92 -0.59 6.24 0.96
CA PRO A 92 -1.32 5.74 2.12
C PRO A 92 -0.52 4.80 3.02
N LYS A 93 0.51 4.14 2.46
CA LYS A 93 1.41 3.23 3.19
C LYS A 93 2.65 3.93 3.79
N GLY A 94 2.73 5.25 3.68
CA GLY A 94 3.92 6.01 4.00
C GLY A 94 4.78 6.28 2.76
N LYS A 95 6.07 6.50 2.97
CA LYS A 95 6.99 6.81 1.88
C LYS A 95 7.26 5.59 1.00
N MET A 96 7.13 5.78 -0.31
CA MET A 96 7.47 4.80 -1.34
C MET A 96 8.59 5.38 -2.22
N THR A 97 9.52 4.53 -2.67
CA THR A 97 10.64 4.94 -3.53
C THR A 97 10.75 3.99 -4.71
N PHE A 98 10.82 4.52 -5.93
CA PHE A 98 11.19 3.71 -7.08
C PHE A 98 12.70 3.49 -7.11
N ARG A 99 13.13 2.24 -7.02
CA ARG A 99 14.55 1.87 -7.13
C ARG A 99 15.00 2.08 -8.58
N LYS A 100 16.13 2.77 -8.74
CA LYS A 100 16.60 3.22 -10.05
C LYS A 100 17.01 2.06 -10.97
N GLU A 101 17.58 1.01 -10.39
CA GLU A 101 18.21 -0.08 -11.13
C GLU A 101 17.23 -1.00 -11.86
N ASP A 102 15.99 -1.10 -11.38
CA ASP A 102 14.98 -2.03 -11.91
C ASP A 102 13.55 -1.50 -11.82
N HIS A 103 13.40 -0.25 -11.40
CA HIS A 103 12.11 0.45 -11.21
C HIS A 103 11.19 -0.21 -10.17
N GLN A 104 11.74 -1.07 -9.30
CA GLN A 104 10.98 -1.69 -8.22
C GLN A 104 10.46 -0.63 -7.25
N ALA A 105 9.17 -0.66 -6.96
CA ALA A 105 8.57 0.16 -5.90
C ALA A 105 8.94 -0.41 -4.53
N MET A 106 9.85 0.25 -3.83
CA MET A 106 10.28 -0.09 -2.48
C MET A 106 9.28 0.51 -1.49
N GLN A 107 8.65 -0.35 -0.69
CA GLN A 107 7.58 0.03 0.23
C GLN A 107 7.49 -0.94 1.40
N ASN A 108 6.92 -0.48 2.51
CA ASN A 108 6.72 -1.32 3.69
C ASN A 108 5.63 -2.36 3.47
N MET A 109 5.74 -3.48 4.18
CA MET A 109 4.73 -4.53 4.28
C MET A 109 4.30 -4.69 5.74
N TYR A 110 3.21 -5.41 5.97
CA TYR A 110 2.65 -5.55 7.30
C TYR A 110 2.55 -7.03 7.66
N HIS A 111 3.12 -7.42 8.79
CA HIS A 111 2.83 -8.69 9.43
C HIS A 111 1.63 -8.50 10.34
N PHE A 112 0.62 -9.31 10.17
CA PHE A 112 -0.63 -9.23 10.92
C PHE A 112 -1.02 -10.55 11.54
N LYS A 113 -1.92 -10.48 12.52
CA LYS A 113 -2.64 -11.59 13.12
C LYS A 113 -4.14 -11.34 13.04
N ILE A 114 -4.92 -12.34 12.69
CA ILE A 114 -6.38 -12.21 12.63
C ILE A 114 -6.95 -12.17 14.04
N LYS A 115 -7.65 -11.08 14.33
CA LYS A 115 -8.45 -10.88 15.53
C LYS A 115 -9.93 -10.93 15.21
N ILE A 116 -10.71 -11.49 16.10
CA ILE A 116 -12.18 -11.43 16.02
C ILE A 116 -12.65 -10.25 16.84
N ASP A 117 -13.32 -9.33 16.18
CA ASP A 117 -13.95 -8.17 16.78
C ASP A 117 -15.44 -8.15 16.38
N PRO A 118 -16.37 -8.17 17.35
CA PRO A 118 -17.83 -8.17 17.08
C PRO A 118 -18.31 -6.96 16.28
N ALA A 119 -17.59 -5.84 16.35
CA ALA A 119 -17.92 -4.62 15.59
C ALA A 119 -17.71 -4.77 14.08
N PHE A 120 -17.01 -5.83 13.64
CA PHE A 120 -16.70 -6.04 12.23
C PHE A 120 -17.31 -7.35 11.70
N ALA A 121 -17.84 -7.28 10.48
CA ALA A 121 -18.35 -8.47 9.79
C ALA A 121 -17.24 -9.42 9.33
N TRP A 122 -15.96 -9.02 9.40
CA TRP A 122 -14.78 -9.76 8.92
C TRP A 122 -13.75 -9.99 10.02
N GLY A 123 -12.78 -10.88 9.75
CA GLY A 123 -11.60 -11.05 10.60
C GLY A 123 -10.70 -9.82 10.46
N VAL A 124 -10.43 -9.16 11.57
CA VAL A 124 -9.66 -7.91 11.60
C VAL A 124 -8.17 -8.23 11.60
N PRO A 125 -7.41 -7.79 10.57
CA PRO A 125 -5.96 -7.90 10.60
C PRO A 125 -5.38 -6.91 11.61
N GLU A 126 -4.97 -7.41 12.77
CA GLU A 126 -4.28 -6.64 13.78
C GLU A 126 -2.79 -6.58 13.46
N LEU A 127 -2.21 -5.40 13.48
CA LEU A 127 -0.79 -5.20 13.16
C LEU A 127 0.09 -5.86 14.24
N VAL A 128 0.94 -6.78 13.83
CA VAL A 128 2.00 -7.36 14.66
C VAL A 128 3.29 -6.56 14.48
N ARG A 129 3.70 -6.34 13.22
CA ARG A 129 4.91 -5.60 12.88
C ARG A 129 4.82 -4.98 11.48
N GLU A 130 5.29 -3.78 11.35
CA GLU A 130 5.61 -3.19 10.05
C GLU A 130 6.99 -3.68 9.60
N ILE A 131 7.06 -4.26 8.41
CA ILE A 131 8.30 -4.74 7.79
C ILE A 131 8.78 -3.63 6.87
N LYS A 132 9.90 -3.03 7.18
CA LYS A 132 10.46 -1.92 6.38
C LYS A 132 10.98 -2.42 5.03
N ALA A 133 10.91 -1.55 4.02
CA ALA A 133 11.38 -1.88 2.68
C ALA A 133 12.83 -2.38 2.66
N GLU A 134 13.68 -1.78 3.50
CA GLU A 134 15.11 -2.08 3.61
C GLU A 134 15.37 -3.47 4.22
N GLU A 135 14.47 -3.94 5.10
CA GLU A 135 14.57 -5.25 5.74
C GLU A 135 14.32 -6.41 4.76
N MET A 136 13.53 -6.17 3.73
CA MET A 136 13.10 -7.24 2.80
C MET A 136 14.19 -7.70 1.84
N GLN A 137 15.28 -6.97 1.68
CA GLN A 137 16.43 -7.30 0.83
C GLN A 137 16.02 -7.80 -0.58
N ILE A 138 15.06 -7.09 -1.20
CA ILE A 138 14.52 -7.47 -2.51
C ILE A 138 15.64 -7.45 -3.56
N PRO A 139 15.99 -8.60 -4.19
CA PRO A 139 17.10 -8.66 -5.14
C PRO A 139 16.80 -7.88 -6.41
N ILE A 140 17.83 -7.27 -6.99
CA ILE A 140 17.75 -6.64 -8.32
C ILE A 140 17.89 -7.74 -9.38
N ARG A 141 16.80 -8.03 -10.10
CA ARG A 141 16.79 -9.09 -11.11
C ARG A 141 16.74 -8.58 -12.54
N ASN A 142 16.09 -7.45 -12.76
CA ASN A 142 15.88 -6.87 -14.10
C ASN A 142 16.56 -5.50 -14.18
N LYS A 143 17.88 -5.48 -14.29
CA LYS A 143 18.63 -4.24 -14.53
C LYS A 143 18.20 -3.61 -15.86
N ARG A 144 17.95 -2.31 -15.85
CA ARG A 144 17.58 -1.50 -17.00
C ARG A 144 18.58 -0.38 -17.22
#